data_af7d0bf68c8018c86f128dfbe27e0633
#
_entry.id   af7d0bf68c8018c86f128dfbe27e0633
#
_cell.length_a   1.000
_cell.length_b   1.000
_cell.length_c   1.000
_cell.angle_alpha   90.00
_cell.angle_beta   90.00
_cell.angle_gamma   90.00
#
_symmetry.space_group_name_H-M   'P 1'
#
loop_
_entity.id
_entity.type
_entity.pdbx_description
1 polymer ?
#
loop_
_entity_poly.entity_id
_entity_poly.type
_entity_poly.pdbx_seq_one_letter_code
_entity_poly.pdbx_strand_id
1 'polypeptide(L)'
;MKMKGAQILVEELIHQGVEVVFGYPGGTVLDIYDALFQASDRIEHVLTAHEQGAAHAADGYARASGKVGVVIATSGPGATNLVTGIANAYMDSVPMVAITGNVAVSNLGKDSFQEVDIVGVTMPIVKHNFTVRNINDLQKIIKEAFIFANEGRKGPVVIDIPKDIQLAECEYIEDMQSVPYIKKPKAGSVNDMDALLEIVKQAKKPFIYAGGGIIASGAEKEVLELSKRLNAPVGLSMMGLTSIPASYPLNLGMCGMHGKYEATKAQSECDLLLAVGVRFSDRATGDKREYTKKCTTVHIDIDRAELGKNISPDISMWGDVKEILGQILAVVPQCEHPEWIEEVEGYRKVSKTLEFSGFNPRNILEEVNKHMAPDTVVATDVGQHQMWTMQYYKFEKPHTLLSSGGLGTMGYGFGAAIGGCFASGKKRTLFVTGDGSFGMNMNEMITAVKQKLPITIILMNNHVLGMVRQWQTIFYDSRYSQTVLERQIDYPLFAKAFGAEGYSVSDMDALKAALDAADKAEGPVLIECKIGKDERVLPMIPAGRSIKDVILK
;
A
#
# COMPACT_ATOMS: atom_id res chain seq x y z
N MET A 1 31.86 7.74 21.81
CA MET A 1 31.25 8.13 23.11
C MET A 1 30.55 6.91 23.69
N LYS A 2 30.75 6.58 24.99
CA LYS A 2 30.07 5.44 25.61
C LYS A 2 28.58 5.74 25.81
N MET A 3 27.72 4.84 25.34
CA MET A 3 26.26 4.98 25.41
C MET A 3 25.61 3.64 25.72
N LYS A 4 24.43 3.66 26.35
CA LYS A 4 23.59 2.46 26.52
C LYS A 4 23.00 2.02 25.19
N GLY A 5 22.70 0.71 25.04
CA GLY A 5 22.12 0.18 23.81
C GLY A 5 20.82 0.87 23.39
N ALA A 6 19.94 1.19 24.35
CA ALA A 6 18.74 1.96 24.07
C ALA A 6 19.02 3.36 23.48
N GLN A 7 20.04 4.05 23.98
CA GLN A 7 20.47 5.35 23.46
C GLN A 7 21.09 5.21 22.06
N ILE A 8 21.94 4.18 21.86
CA ILE A 8 22.52 3.86 20.54
C ILE A 8 21.40 3.62 19.50
N LEU A 9 20.36 2.88 19.88
CA LEU A 9 19.22 2.64 18.99
C LEU A 9 18.57 3.97 18.57
N VAL A 10 18.26 4.85 19.52
CA VAL A 10 17.56 6.11 19.21
C VAL A 10 18.46 7.05 18.40
N GLU A 11 19.73 7.19 18.74
CA GLU A 11 20.68 8.00 17.97
C GLU A 11 20.86 7.46 16.54
N GLU A 12 20.92 6.14 16.39
CA GLU A 12 21.05 5.55 15.05
C GLU A 12 19.76 5.72 14.23
N LEU A 13 18.56 5.64 14.84
CA LEU A 13 17.30 5.96 14.15
C LEU A 13 17.29 7.40 13.64
N ILE A 14 17.71 8.35 14.48
CA ILE A 14 17.83 9.77 14.08
C ILE A 14 18.86 9.93 12.95
N HIS A 15 20.00 9.26 13.03
CA HIS A 15 21.02 9.27 11.98
C HIS A 15 20.51 8.69 10.65
N GLN A 16 19.63 7.68 10.70
CA GLN A 16 18.94 7.14 9.51
C GLN A 16 17.82 8.05 8.98
N GLY A 17 17.60 9.22 9.57
CA GLY A 17 16.60 10.20 9.15
C GLY A 17 15.18 9.85 9.58
N VAL A 18 15.02 9.06 10.65
CA VAL A 18 13.70 8.76 11.24
C VAL A 18 13.22 9.95 12.04
N GLU A 19 12.09 10.51 11.65
CA GLU A 19 11.46 11.67 12.30
C GLU A 19 10.32 11.24 13.23
N VAL A 20 9.66 10.11 12.91
CA VAL A 20 8.53 9.58 13.68
C VAL A 20 8.61 8.07 13.82
N VAL A 21 8.26 7.57 15.01
CA VAL A 21 8.15 6.16 15.36
C VAL A 21 6.74 5.89 15.88
N PHE A 22 6.14 4.78 15.46
CA PHE A 22 4.84 4.33 15.95
C PHE A 22 5.05 3.16 16.92
N GLY A 23 4.21 3.04 17.95
CA GLY A 23 4.38 1.91 18.85
C GLY A 23 3.53 1.94 20.09
N TYR A 24 3.70 0.90 20.89
CA TYR A 24 3.05 0.74 22.19
C TYR A 24 4.08 0.26 23.24
N PRO A 25 4.20 0.93 24.39
CA PRO A 25 5.17 0.59 25.41
C PRO A 25 4.81 -0.70 26.14
N GLY A 26 5.84 -1.37 26.68
CA GLY A 26 5.70 -2.53 27.55
C GLY A 26 7.01 -2.83 28.28
N GLY A 27 7.01 -3.82 29.16
CA GLY A 27 8.10 -4.05 30.12
C GLY A 27 9.48 -4.24 29.53
N THR A 28 9.59 -4.85 28.35
CA THR A 28 10.90 -5.16 27.74
C THR A 28 11.44 -4.04 26.83
N VAL A 29 10.71 -2.93 26.66
CA VAL A 29 11.16 -1.77 25.86
C VAL A 29 11.20 -0.46 26.66
N LEU A 30 11.05 -0.51 27.97
CA LEU A 30 11.05 0.70 28.82
C LEU A 30 12.33 1.52 28.67
N ASP A 31 13.48 0.87 28.52
CA ASP A 31 14.76 1.54 28.35
C ASP A 31 14.83 2.27 26.99
N ILE A 32 14.23 1.70 25.93
CA ILE A 32 14.09 2.35 24.62
C ILE A 32 13.15 3.56 24.74
N TYR A 33 12.01 3.42 25.45
CA TYR A 33 11.07 4.53 25.64
C TYR A 33 11.63 5.66 26.49
N ASP A 34 12.50 5.35 27.48
CA ASP A 34 13.23 6.38 28.23
C ASP A 34 14.20 7.15 27.32
N ALA A 35 14.94 6.44 26.45
CA ALA A 35 15.82 7.07 25.46
C ALA A 35 15.04 7.93 24.44
N LEU A 36 13.87 7.47 23.96
CA LEU A 36 12.98 8.25 23.11
C LEU A 36 12.46 9.52 23.80
N PHE A 37 12.12 9.42 25.10
CA PHE A 37 11.72 10.59 25.88
C PHE A 37 12.83 11.62 25.98
N GLN A 38 14.08 11.19 26.20
CA GLN A 38 15.25 12.06 26.25
C GLN A 38 15.57 12.75 24.92
N ALA A 39 15.18 12.13 23.78
CA ALA A 39 15.39 12.63 22.43
C ALA A 39 14.11 13.21 21.79
N SER A 40 13.08 13.52 22.59
CA SER A 40 11.74 13.90 22.11
C SER A 40 11.69 15.23 21.31
N ASP A 41 12.75 16.02 21.37
CA ASP A 41 12.97 17.21 20.53
C ASP A 41 13.47 16.90 19.11
N ARG A 42 13.94 15.66 18.85
CA ARG A 42 14.54 15.23 17.57
C ARG A 42 13.79 14.10 16.88
N ILE A 43 13.04 13.30 17.63
CA ILE A 43 12.25 12.17 17.11
C ILE A 43 10.90 12.09 17.83
N GLU A 44 9.80 12.09 17.07
CA GLU A 44 8.44 12.00 17.63
C GLU A 44 8.04 10.53 17.80
N HIS A 45 7.54 10.15 19.00
CA HIS A 45 6.88 8.87 19.22
C HIS A 45 5.37 9.02 19.25
N VAL A 46 4.67 8.25 18.40
CA VAL A 46 3.21 8.21 18.32
C VAL A 46 2.70 6.96 19.04
N LEU A 47 2.06 7.17 20.19
CA LEU A 47 1.37 6.12 20.91
C LEU A 47 0.06 5.78 20.20
N THR A 48 -0.03 4.56 19.67
CA THR A 48 -1.24 4.01 19.04
C THR A 48 -2.14 3.29 20.06
N ALA A 49 -3.33 2.89 19.66
CA ALA A 49 -4.21 2.11 20.53
C ALA A 49 -3.88 0.62 20.55
N HIS A 50 -3.17 0.14 19.53
CA HIS A 50 -2.80 -1.27 19.36
C HIS A 50 -1.54 -1.39 18.48
N GLU A 51 -0.70 -2.39 18.71
CA GLU A 51 0.55 -2.59 17.96
C GLU A 51 0.28 -2.88 16.47
N GLN A 52 -0.81 -3.55 16.13
CA GLN A 52 -1.21 -3.74 14.73
C GLN A 52 -1.49 -2.39 14.07
N GLY A 53 -2.19 -1.47 14.75
CA GLY A 53 -2.40 -0.09 14.30
C GLY A 53 -1.08 0.66 14.11
N ALA A 54 -0.12 0.47 15.03
CA ALA A 54 1.23 1.03 14.91
C ALA A 54 1.97 0.52 13.67
N ALA A 55 1.92 -0.78 13.40
CA ALA A 55 2.55 -1.37 12.22
C ALA A 55 1.90 -0.86 10.92
N HIS A 56 0.57 -0.72 10.89
CA HIS A 56 -0.13 -0.12 9.75
C HIS A 56 0.19 1.37 9.59
N ALA A 57 0.41 2.11 10.70
CA ALA A 57 0.84 3.50 10.63
C ALA A 57 2.27 3.63 10.07
N ALA A 58 3.19 2.77 10.49
CA ALA A 58 4.53 2.70 9.91
C ALA A 58 4.51 2.36 8.40
N ASP A 59 3.64 1.43 7.99
CA ASP A 59 3.40 1.08 6.57
C ASP A 59 2.87 2.29 5.79
N GLY A 60 1.82 2.95 6.30
CA GLY A 60 1.22 4.13 5.66
C GLY A 60 2.21 5.30 5.55
N TYR A 61 3.00 5.53 6.60
CA TYR A 61 4.07 6.53 6.59
C TYR A 61 5.11 6.24 5.49
N ALA A 62 5.55 4.98 5.41
CA ALA A 62 6.54 4.58 4.42
C ALA A 62 6.05 4.77 2.97
N ARG A 63 4.79 4.40 2.67
CA ARG A 63 4.20 4.57 1.33
C ARG A 63 4.07 6.03 0.94
N ALA A 64 3.60 6.87 1.87
CA ALA A 64 3.35 8.28 1.59
C ALA A 64 4.63 9.11 1.54
N SER A 65 5.62 8.83 2.41
CA SER A 65 6.89 9.57 2.47
C SER A 65 7.98 9.04 1.55
N GLY A 66 7.91 7.76 1.14
CA GLY A 66 9.01 7.04 0.48
C GLY A 66 10.17 6.65 1.42
N LYS A 67 10.12 7.01 2.72
CA LYS A 67 11.09 6.67 3.76
C LYS A 67 10.79 5.29 4.37
N VAL A 68 11.71 4.78 5.21
CA VAL A 68 11.46 3.57 5.99
C VAL A 68 10.50 3.88 7.15
N GLY A 69 9.41 3.10 7.26
CA GLY A 69 8.53 3.18 8.42
C GLY A 69 9.11 2.43 9.62
N VAL A 70 9.00 3.00 10.82
CA VAL A 70 9.55 2.37 12.03
C VAL A 70 8.44 2.12 13.05
N VAL A 71 8.40 0.89 13.58
CA VAL A 71 7.46 0.50 14.63
C VAL A 71 8.20 -0.17 15.78
N ILE A 72 7.80 0.13 17.03
CA ILE A 72 8.40 -0.43 18.24
C ILE A 72 7.32 -1.09 19.09
N ALA A 73 7.54 -2.34 19.51
CA ALA A 73 6.65 -3.07 20.40
C ALA A 73 7.42 -3.88 21.44
N THR A 74 6.75 -4.15 22.56
CA THR A 74 7.27 -5.04 23.59
C THR A 74 7.29 -6.51 23.13
N SER A 75 7.93 -7.37 23.89
CA SER A 75 7.98 -8.83 23.67
C SER A 75 6.60 -9.51 23.77
N GLY A 76 6.55 -10.78 23.44
CA GLY A 76 5.36 -11.61 23.58
C GLY A 76 4.18 -11.07 22.78
N PRO A 77 3.04 -10.73 23.45
CA PRO A 77 1.84 -10.29 22.74
C PRO A 77 2.04 -9.00 21.94
N GLY A 78 2.90 -8.07 22.40
CA GLY A 78 3.21 -6.86 21.63
C GLY A 78 3.90 -7.18 20.30
N ALA A 79 4.91 -8.04 20.33
CA ALA A 79 5.61 -8.49 19.13
C ALA A 79 4.68 -9.29 18.18
N THR A 80 3.87 -10.21 18.72
CA THR A 80 2.93 -11.00 17.88
C THR A 80 1.83 -10.15 17.26
N ASN A 81 1.40 -9.07 17.90
CA ASN A 81 0.44 -8.12 17.33
C ASN A 81 0.98 -7.34 16.11
N LEU A 82 2.29 -7.30 15.90
CA LEU A 82 2.89 -6.70 14.69
C LEU A 82 2.79 -7.60 13.45
N VAL A 83 2.60 -8.92 13.61
CA VAL A 83 2.76 -9.92 12.54
C VAL A 83 1.91 -9.62 11.32
N THR A 84 0.64 -9.26 11.49
CA THR A 84 -0.24 -8.89 10.37
C THR A 84 0.28 -7.66 9.63
N GLY A 85 0.74 -6.64 10.34
CA GLY A 85 1.30 -5.42 9.72
C GLY A 85 2.61 -5.69 8.97
N ILE A 86 3.49 -6.52 9.54
CA ILE A 86 4.74 -6.96 8.90
C ILE A 86 4.43 -7.76 7.63
N ALA A 87 3.49 -8.72 7.69
CA ALA A 87 3.05 -9.48 6.52
C ALA A 87 2.46 -8.59 5.41
N ASN A 88 1.70 -7.55 5.80
CA ASN A 88 1.17 -6.57 4.86
C ASN A 88 2.29 -5.81 4.14
N ALA A 89 3.26 -5.30 4.89
CA ALA A 89 4.43 -4.61 4.34
C ALA A 89 5.24 -5.53 3.40
N TYR A 90 5.42 -6.79 3.76
CA TYR A 90 6.12 -7.79 2.93
C TYR A 90 5.40 -8.03 1.60
N MET A 91 4.09 -8.27 1.65
CA MET A 91 3.29 -8.57 0.46
C MET A 91 3.25 -7.40 -0.53
N ASP A 92 3.31 -6.17 -0.05
CA ASP A 92 3.26 -4.97 -0.89
C ASP A 92 4.62 -4.29 -1.09
N SER A 93 5.70 -4.93 -0.62
CA SER A 93 7.08 -4.45 -0.79
C SER A 93 7.30 -3.05 -0.17
N VAL A 94 6.81 -2.86 1.06
CA VAL A 94 6.92 -1.59 1.81
C VAL A 94 8.13 -1.64 2.73
N PRO A 95 9.05 -0.68 2.69
CA PRO A 95 10.20 -0.65 3.57
C PRO A 95 9.78 -0.33 5.00
N MET A 96 10.03 -1.26 5.93
CA MET A 96 9.70 -1.13 7.35
C MET A 96 10.80 -1.72 8.20
N VAL A 97 11.09 -1.09 9.34
CA VAL A 97 11.91 -1.67 10.42
C VAL A 97 11.03 -1.82 11.65
N ALA A 98 10.76 -3.08 12.01
CA ALA A 98 10.01 -3.43 13.21
C ALA A 98 10.99 -3.81 14.31
N ILE A 99 10.94 -3.10 15.43
CA ILE A 99 11.81 -3.27 16.58
C ILE A 99 11.01 -3.89 17.71
N THR A 100 11.43 -5.05 18.19
CA THR A 100 10.81 -5.74 19.31
C THR A 100 11.77 -5.80 20.50
N GLY A 101 11.23 -5.62 21.70
CA GLY A 101 11.97 -5.98 22.91
C GLY A 101 11.89 -7.48 23.14
N ASN A 102 12.84 -8.01 23.94
CA ASN A 102 12.80 -9.39 24.41
C ASN A 102 13.35 -9.52 25.84
N VAL A 103 13.18 -10.69 26.43
CA VAL A 103 13.80 -11.04 27.71
C VAL A 103 15.34 -11.00 27.56
N ALA A 104 16.07 -10.99 28.68
CA ALA A 104 17.53 -11.00 28.63
C ALA A 104 18.08 -12.21 27.86
N VAL A 105 19.21 -12.06 27.17
CA VAL A 105 19.84 -13.11 26.34
C VAL A 105 19.96 -14.44 27.08
N SER A 106 20.27 -14.41 28.39
CA SER A 106 20.37 -15.62 29.21
C SER A 106 19.06 -16.37 29.41
N ASN A 107 17.91 -15.73 29.13
CA ASN A 107 16.56 -16.27 29.31
C ASN A 107 15.90 -16.69 28.01
N LEU A 108 16.51 -16.41 26.87
CA LEU A 108 15.97 -16.79 25.55
C LEU A 108 15.84 -18.33 25.41
N GLY A 109 14.70 -18.79 24.95
CA GLY A 109 14.38 -20.21 24.76
C GLY A 109 14.09 -20.96 26.06
N LYS A 110 13.67 -20.26 27.13
CA LYS A 110 13.37 -20.84 28.43
C LYS A 110 11.93 -20.63 28.92
N ASP A 111 11.03 -20.35 28.00
CA ASP A 111 9.61 -20.08 28.27
C ASP A 111 9.40 -18.98 29.33
N SER A 112 10.22 -17.94 29.27
CA SER A 112 10.16 -16.80 30.17
C SER A 112 8.86 -16.00 29.97
N PHE A 113 8.44 -15.24 30.99
CA PHE A 113 7.25 -14.40 30.91
C PHE A 113 7.33 -13.44 29.72
N GLN A 114 6.29 -13.47 28.87
CA GLN A 114 6.19 -12.68 27.63
C GLN A 114 7.34 -12.93 26.63
N GLU A 115 7.97 -14.09 26.65
CA GLU A 115 8.89 -14.51 25.61
C GLU A 115 8.14 -15.11 24.43
N VAL A 116 8.59 -14.81 23.23
CA VAL A 116 8.18 -15.47 21.98
C VAL A 116 9.36 -15.41 21.01
N ASP A 117 9.59 -16.48 20.25
CA ASP A 117 10.52 -16.45 19.13
C ASP A 117 9.92 -15.68 17.95
N ILE A 118 9.93 -14.34 18.07
CA ILE A 118 9.37 -13.47 17.02
C ILE A 118 10.15 -13.58 15.71
N VAL A 119 11.43 -13.90 15.77
CA VAL A 119 12.28 -14.13 14.59
C VAL A 119 11.79 -15.35 13.83
N GLY A 120 11.53 -16.47 14.51
CA GLY A 120 10.95 -17.66 13.92
C GLY A 120 9.56 -17.42 13.35
N VAL A 121 8.69 -16.69 14.08
CA VAL A 121 7.33 -16.35 13.64
C VAL A 121 7.34 -15.47 12.38
N THR A 122 8.25 -14.51 12.28
CA THR A 122 8.28 -13.54 11.17
C THR A 122 9.15 -13.97 9.99
N MET A 123 9.94 -15.02 10.11
CA MET A 123 10.89 -15.48 9.08
C MET A 123 10.29 -15.54 7.65
N PRO A 124 9.08 -16.08 7.42
CA PRO A 124 8.50 -16.16 6.06
C PRO A 124 7.93 -14.84 5.53
N ILE A 125 7.84 -13.81 6.35
CA ILE A 125 7.16 -12.53 6.02
C ILE A 125 8.07 -11.30 6.16
N VAL A 126 9.39 -11.49 6.18
CA VAL A 126 10.38 -10.41 6.24
C VAL A 126 11.47 -10.62 5.19
N LYS A 127 12.16 -9.57 4.82
CA LYS A 127 13.39 -9.67 4.02
C LYS A 127 14.55 -10.21 4.84
N HIS A 128 14.64 -9.78 6.08
CA HIS A 128 15.61 -10.24 7.06
C HIS A 128 15.11 -10.00 8.48
N ASN A 129 15.71 -10.71 9.43
CA ASN A 129 15.47 -10.52 10.85
C ASN A 129 16.79 -10.69 11.62
N PHE A 130 16.87 -10.04 12.78
CA PHE A 130 18.00 -10.08 13.67
C PHE A 130 17.56 -10.30 15.11
N THR A 131 18.27 -11.13 15.87
CA THR A 131 18.27 -11.10 17.34
C THR A 131 19.62 -10.57 17.80
N VAL A 132 19.64 -9.43 18.48
CA VAL A 132 20.87 -8.80 18.96
C VAL A 132 21.35 -9.52 20.21
N ARG A 133 22.46 -10.26 20.13
CA ARG A 133 23.01 -11.04 21.25
C ARG A 133 24.28 -10.41 21.86
N ASN A 134 24.85 -9.41 21.19
CA ASN A 134 26.04 -8.69 21.64
C ASN A 134 25.83 -7.19 21.39
N ILE A 135 26.03 -6.38 22.41
CA ILE A 135 25.88 -4.91 22.31
C ILE A 135 26.78 -4.28 21.24
N ASN A 136 27.97 -4.83 21.00
CA ASN A 136 28.89 -4.31 19.98
C ASN A 136 28.39 -4.48 18.54
N ASP A 137 27.41 -5.35 18.31
CA ASP A 137 26.80 -5.56 16.98
C ASP A 137 25.57 -4.67 16.75
N LEU A 138 24.99 -4.06 17.80
CA LEU A 138 23.72 -3.37 17.76
C LEU A 138 23.69 -2.27 16.70
N GLN A 139 24.66 -1.35 16.74
CA GLN A 139 24.70 -0.21 15.82
C GLN A 139 24.82 -0.68 14.36
N LYS A 140 25.66 -1.68 14.10
CA LYS A 140 25.82 -2.28 12.77
C LYS A 140 24.52 -2.92 12.28
N ILE A 141 23.85 -3.69 13.15
CA ILE A 141 22.57 -4.37 12.83
C ILE A 141 21.50 -3.35 12.46
N ILE A 142 21.39 -2.23 13.18
CA ILE A 142 20.40 -1.19 12.85
C ILE A 142 20.67 -0.63 11.46
N LYS A 143 21.92 -0.27 11.14
CA LYS A 143 22.29 0.23 9.80
C LYS A 143 21.98 -0.79 8.70
N GLU A 144 22.35 -2.05 8.91
CA GLU A 144 22.05 -3.14 7.96
C GLU A 144 20.54 -3.32 7.76
N ALA A 145 19.74 -3.21 8.82
CA ALA A 145 18.28 -3.32 8.72
C ALA A 145 17.68 -2.25 7.79
N PHE A 146 18.13 -1.00 7.87
CA PHE A 146 17.67 0.07 6.97
C PHE A 146 18.13 -0.15 5.52
N ILE A 147 19.34 -0.66 5.32
CA ILE A 147 19.84 -1.05 4.00
C ILE A 147 18.97 -2.17 3.44
N PHE A 148 18.78 -3.27 4.19
CA PHE A 148 17.95 -4.39 3.74
C PHE A 148 16.50 -3.99 3.45
N ALA A 149 15.91 -3.11 4.25
CA ALA A 149 14.55 -2.65 4.02
C ALA A 149 14.40 -1.91 2.68
N ASN A 150 15.43 -1.15 2.26
CA ASN A 150 15.38 -0.27 1.08
C ASN A 150 15.99 -0.88 -0.19
N GLU A 151 17.00 -1.75 -0.10
CA GLU A 151 17.71 -2.25 -1.29
C GLU A 151 16.91 -3.28 -2.08
N GLY A 152 17.03 -3.21 -3.41
CA GLY A 152 16.33 -4.10 -4.33
C GLY A 152 14.81 -3.97 -4.19
N ARG A 153 14.10 -5.11 -4.17
CA ARG A 153 12.69 -5.11 -3.79
C ARG A 153 12.58 -4.72 -2.31
N LYS A 154 11.94 -3.59 -2.03
CA LYS A 154 11.75 -3.09 -0.65
C LYS A 154 10.92 -4.07 0.20
N GLY A 155 11.04 -3.99 1.52
CA GLY A 155 10.25 -4.84 2.42
C GLY A 155 10.66 -4.71 3.89
N PRO A 156 9.93 -5.39 4.81
CA PRO A 156 10.16 -5.30 6.24
C PRO A 156 11.37 -6.06 6.72
N VAL A 157 11.98 -5.53 7.79
CA VAL A 157 13.06 -6.16 8.57
C VAL A 157 12.67 -6.10 10.04
N VAL A 158 12.94 -7.18 10.80
CA VAL A 158 12.70 -7.24 12.25
C VAL A 158 14.03 -7.20 12.99
N ILE A 159 14.10 -6.38 14.05
CA ILE A 159 15.22 -6.34 14.98
C ILE A 159 14.68 -6.65 16.38
N ASP A 160 15.04 -7.80 16.92
CA ASP A 160 14.68 -8.23 18.26
C ASP A 160 15.82 -7.91 19.22
N ILE A 161 15.55 -7.04 20.24
CA ILE A 161 16.59 -6.47 21.12
C ILE A 161 16.31 -6.88 22.55
N PRO A 162 17.06 -7.88 23.10
CA PRO A 162 16.95 -8.30 24.49
C PRO A 162 17.21 -7.15 25.48
N LYS A 163 16.56 -7.22 26.65
CA LYS A 163 16.58 -6.15 27.65
C LYS A 163 17.98 -5.86 28.21
N ASP A 164 18.80 -6.86 28.40
CA ASP A 164 20.19 -6.70 28.87
C ASP A 164 21.07 -5.99 27.83
N ILE A 165 20.80 -6.17 26.54
CA ILE A 165 21.46 -5.43 25.45
C ILE A 165 21.05 -3.94 25.46
N GLN A 166 19.77 -3.62 25.73
CA GLN A 166 19.32 -2.23 25.85
C GLN A 166 20.00 -1.48 26.98
N LEU A 167 20.36 -2.18 28.08
CA LEU A 167 21.01 -1.63 29.24
C LEU A 167 22.56 -1.62 29.17
N ALA A 168 23.13 -2.52 28.38
CA ALA A 168 24.57 -2.63 28.21
C ALA A 168 25.18 -1.39 27.55
N GLU A 169 26.44 -1.08 27.86
CA GLU A 169 27.13 0.08 27.28
C GLU A 169 28.21 -0.36 26.28
N CYS A 170 28.30 0.34 25.17
CA CYS A 170 29.44 0.24 24.25
C CYS A 170 29.77 1.62 23.62
N GLU A 171 30.84 1.69 22.84
CA GLU A 171 31.15 2.91 22.09
C GLU A 171 30.23 3.11 20.89
N TYR A 172 29.59 4.27 20.82
CA TYR A 172 28.90 4.75 19.64
C TYR A 172 29.88 5.37 18.66
N ILE A 173 29.82 4.93 17.38
CA ILE A 173 30.70 5.38 16.30
C ILE A 173 29.85 6.19 15.30
N GLU A 174 29.98 7.52 15.32
CA GLU A 174 29.13 8.44 14.54
C GLU A 174 29.15 8.15 13.03
N ASP A 175 30.34 7.90 12.47
CA ASP A 175 30.55 7.64 11.04
C ASP A 175 30.82 6.15 10.74
N MET A 176 30.14 5.23 11.41
CA MET A 176 30.32 3.82 11.13
C MET A 176 29.99 3.50 9.67
N GLN A 177 30.96 3.01 8.91
CA GLN A 177 30.75 2.62 7.52
C GLN A 177 29.93 1.32 7.44
N SER A 178 28.87 1.33 6.64
CA SER A 178 28.14 0.12 6.27
C SER A 178 28.58 -0.38 4.90
N VAL A 179 28.74 -1.67 4.75
CA VAL A 179 29.04 -2.28 3.44
C VAL A 179 27.72 -2.61 2.75
N PRO A 180 27.46 -2.09 1.55
CA PRO A 180 26.28 -2.48 0.78
C PRO A 180 26.26 -4.00 0.57
N TYR A 181 25.18 -4.65 0.98
CA TYR A 181 25.06 -6.12 0.91
C TYR A 181 24.66 -6.60 -0.48
N ILE A 182 23.91 -5.81 -1.23
CA ILE A 182 23.40 -6.20 -2.53
C ILE A 182 24.18 -5.51 -3.64
N LYS A 183 24.82 -6.28 -4.52
CA LYS A 183 25.32 -5.75 -5.78
C LYS A 183 24.12 -5.25 -6.58
N LYS A 184 24.10 -3.94 -6.90
CA LYS A 184 23.11 -3.41 -7.83
C LYS A 184 23.10 -4.25 -9.11
N PRO A 185 21.91 -4.72 -9.57
CA PRO A 185 21.84 -5.38 -10.86
C PRO A 185 22.39 -4.46 -11.94
N LYS A 186 23.20 -4.99 -12.85
CA LYS A 186 23.54 -4.24 -14.06
C LYS A 186 22.28 -4.18 -14.90
N ALA A 187 21.84 -2.99 -15.26
CA ALA A 187 20.70 -2.80 -16.16
C ALA A 187 20.87 -3.64 -17.43
N GLY A 188 19.77 -4.12 -17.99
CA GLY A 188 19.61 -5.14 -19.03
C GLY A 188 20.71 -5.30 -20.09
N SER A 189 20.79 -6.46 -20.69
CA SER A 189 21.80 -6.72 -21.73
C SER A 189 21.51 -5.91 -22.99
N VAL A 190 22.55 -5.54 -23.75
CA VAL A 190 22.41 -4.86 -25.05
C VAL A 190 21.53 -5.67 -26.02
N ASN A 191 21.61 -7.00 -25.96
CA ASN A 191 20.81 -7.90 -26.82
C ASN A 191 19.30 -7.81 -26.52
N ASP A 192 18.90 -7.58 -25.26
CA ASP A 192 17.49 -7.42 -24.91
C ASP A 192 16.92 -6.08 -25.42
N MET A 193 17.75 -5.06 -25.51
CA MET A 193 17.36 -3.75 -26.01
C MET A 193 17.12 -3.76 -27.53
N ASP A 194 17.98 -4.41 -28.31
CA ASP A 194 17.81 -4.56 -29.75
C ASP A 194 16.55 -5.38 -30.09
N ALA A 195 16.32 -6.47 -29.36
CA ALA A 195 15.11 -7.29 -29.49
C ALA A 195 13.85 -6.47 -29.16
N LEU A 196 13.88 -5.66 -28.10
CA LEU A 196 12.78 -4.78 -27.73
C LEU A 196 12.48 -3.77 -28.86
N LEU A 197 13.51 -3.15 -29.44
CA LEU A 197 13.35 -2.16 -30.52
C LEU A 197 12.67 -2.77 -31.75
N GLU A 198 13.03 -3.99 -32.13
CA GLU A 198 12.40 -4.67 -33.26
C GLU A 198 10.92 -4.98 -32.98
N ILE A 199 10.57 -5.39 -31.76
CA ILE A 199 9.19 -5.66 -31.35
C ILE A 199 8.37 -4.36 -31.33
N VAL A 200 8.93 -3.27 -30.79
CA VAL A 200 8.27 -1.95 -30.75
C VAL A 200 7.97 -1.43 -32.15
N LYS A 201 8.89 -1.59 -33.12
CA LYS A 201 8.67 -1.16 -34.51
C LYS A 201 7.52 -1.92 -35.21
N GLN A 202 7.26 -3.16 -34.78
CA GLN A 202 6.23 -4.03 -35.39
C GLN A 202 4.88 -3.92 -34.69
N ALA A 203 4.85 -3.43 -33.46
CA ALA A 203 3.65 -3.32 -32.66
C ALA A 203 2.62 -2.36 -33.28
N LYS A 204 1.37 -2.80 -33.33
CA LYS A 204 0.23 -1.98 -33.79
C LYS A 204 -0.69 -1.59 -32.61
N LYS A 205 -0.68 -2.38 -31.55
CA LYS A 205 -1.52 -2.23 -30.37
C LYS A 205 -0.66 -2.29 -29.08
N PRO A 206 0.33 -1.40 -28.90
CA PRO A 206 1.14 -1.42 -27.69
C PRO A 206 0.31 -1.04 -26.49
N PHE A 207 0.62 -1.67 -25.35
CA PHE A 207 -0.01 -1.41 -24.07
C PHE A 207 1.03 -1.45 -22.94
N ILE A 208 0.97 -0.48 -22.04
CA ILE A 208 1.83 -0.45 -20.85
C ILE A 208 1.00 -0.89 -19.65
N TYR A 209 1.44 -1.94 -18.95
CA TYR A 209 0.89 -2.35 -17.67
C TYR A 209 1.80 -1.91 -16.53
N ALA A 210 1.36 -0.88 -15.81
CA ALA A 210 2.15 -0.17 -14.82
C ALA A 210 1.84 -0.63 -13.39
N GLY A 211 2.88 -1.00 -12.64
CA GLY A 211 2.78 -1.51 -11.27
C GLY A 211 3.38 -0.63 -10.19
N GLY A 212 3.31 -1.12 -8.95
CA GLY A 212 3.87 -0.45 -7.78
C GLY A 212 5.39 -0.27 -7.83
N GLY A 213 6.10 -1.07 -8.64
CA GLY A 213 7.54 -0.92 -8.85
C GLY A 213 7.93 0.41 -9.46
N ILE A 214 7.04 1.05 -10.23
CA ILE A 214 7.26 2.40 -10.80
C ILE A 214 7.37 3.42 -9.66
N ILE A 215 6.42 3.40 -8.72
CA ILE A 215 6.39 4.30 -7.57
C ILE A 215 7.59 4.03 -6.64
N ALA A 216 7.90 2.74 -6.41
CA ALA A 216 9.02 2.34 -5.58
C ALA A 216 10.39 2.81 -6.11
N SER A 217 10.55 2.94 -7.44
CA SER A 217 11.77 3.42 -8.08
C SER A 217 11.74 4.92 -8.44
N GLY A 218 10.59 5.61 -8.28
CA GLY A 218 10.40 7.00 -8.67
C GLY A 218 10.47 7.21 -10.19
N ALA A 219 9.88 6.29 -10.98
CA ALA A 219 9.94 6.24 -12.44
C ALA A 219 8.66 6.76 -13.13
N GLU A 220 7.85 7.58 -12.44
CA GLU A 220 6.57 8.08 -12.94
C GLU A 220 6.73 8.93 -14.20
N LYS A 221 7.80 9.74 -14.24
CA LYS A 221 8.12 10.59 -15.41
C LYS A 221 8.51 9.76 -16.61
N GLU A 222 9.34 8.74 -16.39
CA GLU A 222 9.86 7.87 -17.42
C GLU A 222 8.74 7.03 -18.04
N VAL A 223 7.82 6.46 -17.25
CA VAL A 223 6.70 5.69 -17.80
C VAL A 223 5.67 6.57 -18.51
N LEU A 224 5.43 7.79 -18.05
CA LEU A 224 4.57 8.76 -18.73
C LEU A 224 5.16 9.17 -20.09
N GLU A 225 6.47 9.41 -20.13
CA GLU A 225 7.18 9.74 -21.37
C GLU A 225 7.18 8.55 -22.34
N LEU A 226 7.37 7.33 -21.84
CA LEU A 226 7.29 6.12 -22.67
C LEU A 226 5.89 5.96 -23.30
N SER A 227 4.83 6.17 -22.52
CA SER A 227 3.46 6.14 -23.03
C SER A 227 3.24 7.17 -24.14
N LYS A 228 3.71 8.39 -23.98
CA LYS A 228 3.63 9.45 -25.01
C LYS A 228 4.41 9.07 -26.25
N ARG A 229 5.66 8.58 -26.09
CA ARG A 229 6.53 8.25 -27.19
C ARG A 229 6.04 7.08 -28.02
N LEU A 230 5.46 6.09 -27.37
CA LEU A 230 4.87 4.93 -28.05
C LEU A 230 3.41 5.17 -28.45
N ASN A 231 2.79 6.29 -28.08
CA ASN A 231 1.34 6.52 -28.18
C ASN A 231 0.55 5.30 -27.65
N ALA A 232 0.98 4.78 -26.50
CA ALA A 232 0.48 3.54 -25.92
C ALA A 232 -0.42 3.81 -24.72
N PRO A 233 -1.64 3.26 -24.68
CA PRO A 233 -2.50 3.30 -23.50
C PRO A 233 -1.83 2.63 -22.29
N VAL A 234 -2.16 3.13 -21.09
CA VAL A 234 -1.61 2.62 -19.82
C VAL A 234 -2.74 2.06 -18.96
N GLY A 235 -2.63 0.79 -18.60
CA GLY A 235 -3.43 0.18 -17.56
C GLY A 235 -2.60 0.02 -16.29
N LEU A 236 -3.26 0.10 -15.16
CA LEU A 236 -2.62 0.16 -13.85
C LEU A 236 -2.96 -1.06 -13.00
N SER A 237 -1.98 -1.60 -12.28
CA SER A 237 -2.30 -2.47 -11.15
C SER A 237 -2.86 -1.63 -9.99
N MET A 238 -3.53 -2.24 -9.01
CA MET A 238 -3.98 -1.52 -7.82
C MET A 238 -2.85 -0.71 -7.19
N MET A 239 -1.69 -1.32 -6.98
CA MET A 239 -0.54 -0.66 -6.37
C MET A 239 0.17 0.34 -7.30
N GLY A 240 -0.16 0.32 -8.59
CA GLY A 240 0.35 1.26 -9.60
C GLY A 240 -0.57 2.46 -9.87
N LEU A 241 -1.72 2.57 -9.21
CA LEU A 241 -2.76 3.57 -9.53
C LEU A 241 -2.28 5.02 -9.48
N THR A 242 -1.27 5.32 -8.68
CA THR A 242 -0.70 6.66 -8.55
C THR A 242 0.55 6.89 -9.41
N SER A 243 0.93 5.92 -10.26
CA SER A 243 2.11 6.05 -11.14
C SER A 243 1.87 6.98 -12.33
N ILE A 244 0.64 7.14 -12.76
CA ILE A 244 0.22 8.01 -13.88
C ILE A 244 -0.98 8.85 -13.42
N PRO A 245 -0.97 10.19 -13.62
CA PRO A 245 -2.11 11.04 -13.27
C PRO A 245 -3.41 10.55 -13.90
N ALA A 246 -4.51 10.57 -13.13
CA ALA A 246 -5.83 10.17 -13.65
C ALA A 246 -6.32 11.08 -14.80
N SER A 247 -5.85 12.32 -14.83
CA SER A 247 -6.12 13.30 -15.90
C SER A 247 -5.39 13.00 -17.22
N TYR A 248 -4.39 12.10 -17.23
CA TYR A 248 -3.68 11.76 -18.45
C TYR A 248 -4.59 11.00 -19.44
N PRO A 249 -4.75 11.46 -20.71
CA PRO A 249 -5.74 10.90 -21.64
C PRO A 249 -5.58 9.40 -21.92
N LEU A 250 -4.36 8.87 -21.95
CA LEU A 250 -4.11 7.45 -22.20
C LEU A 250 -4.08 6.61 -20.92
N ASN A 251 -4.33 7.18 -19.74
CA ASN A 251 -4.55 6.42 -18.51
C ASN A 251 -5.94 5.78 -18.54
N LEU A 252 -6.01 4.47 -18.59
CA LEU A 252 -7.26 3.70 -18.62
C LEU A 252 -7.72 3.28 -17.21
N GLY A 253 -6.92 3.50 -16.19
CA GLY A 253 -7.20 3.10 -14.81
C GLY A 253 -6.81 1.65 -14.51
N MET A 254 -7.40 1.09 -13.46
CA MET A 254 -7.05 -0.23 -12.94
C MET A 254 -7.45 -1.36 -13.92
N CYS A 255 -6.53 -2.31 -14.13
CA CYS A 255 -6.78 -3.59 -14.80
C CYS A 255 -7.13 -4.71 -13.79
N GLY A 256 -7.71 -5.78 -14.28
CA GLY A 256 -7.94 -7.02 -13.53
C GLY A 256 -9.39 -7.24 -13.11
N MET A 257 -9.60 -8.12 -12.11
CA MET A 257 -10.91 -8.63 -11.68
C MET A 257 -11.98 -7.54 -11.47
N HIS A 258 -11.61 -6.46 -10.77
CA HIS A 258 -12.46 -5.30 -10.51
C HIS A 258 -11.94 -4.03 -11.21
N GLY A 259 -11.15 -4.23 -12.27
CA GLY A 259 -10.62 -3.15 -13.09
C GLY A 259 -11.69 -2.47 -13.94
N LYS A 260 -11.35 -1.34 -14.53
CA LYS A 260 -12.20 -0.71 -15.53
C LYS A 260 -12.27 -1.58 -16.78
N TYR A 261 -13.44 -1.63 -17.42
CA TYR A 261 -13.65 -2.44 -18.62
C TYR A 261 -12.67 -2.08 -19.73
N GLU A 262 -12.51 -0.79 -20.03
CA GLU A 262 -11.58 -0.29 -21.04
C GLU A 262 -10.13 -0.68 -20.78
N ALA A 263 -9.67 -0.64 -19.55
CA ALA A 263 -8.30 -0.99 -19.17
C ALA A 263 -8.03 -2.48 -19.38
N THR A 264 -8.92 -3.33 -18.86
CA THR A 264 -8.77 -4.79 -18.96
C THR A 264 -9.01 -5.28 -20.39
N LYS A 265 -9.94 -4.65 -21.14
CA LYS A 265 -10.21 -4.97 -22.55
C LYS A 265 -9.03 -4.59 -23.43
N ALA A 266 -8.49 -3.39 -23.29
CA ALA A 266 -7.30 -2.96 -24.04
C ALA A 266 -6.10 -3.88 -23.76
N GLN A 267 -5.85 -4.24 -22.50
CA GLN A 267 -4.82 -5.20 -22.15
C GLN A 267 -5.02 -6.57 -22.86
N SER A 268 -6.25 -7.05 -22.97
CA SER A 268 -6.54 -8.36 -23.61
C SER A 268 -6.43 -8.35 -25.13
N GLU A 269 -6.46 -7.20 -25.77
CA GLU A 269 -6.41 -7.04 -27.24
C GLU A 269 -5.07 -6.47 -27.75
N CYS A 270 -4.15 -6.11 -26.85
CA CYS A 270 -2.83 -5.60 -27.25
C CYS A 270 -1.99 -6.69 -27.95
N ASP A 271 -1.08 -6.28 -28.83
CA ASP A 271 -0.08 -7.14 -29.48
C ASP A 271 1.31 -7.02 -28.84
N LEU A 272 1.55 -5.94 -28.08
CA LEU A 272 2.73 -5.72 -27.25
C LEU A 272 2.32 -5.29 -25.86
N LEU A 273 2.70 -6.09 -24.83
CA LEU A 273 2.51 -5.80 -23.42
C LEU A 273 3.84 -5.44 -22.76
N LEU A 274 4.00 -4.17 -22.41
CA LEU A 274 5.13 -3.71 -21.60
C LEU A 274 4.71 -3.72 -20.12
N ALA A 275 5.11 -4.76 -19.41
CA ALA A 275 4.78 -4.97 -17.99
C ALA A 275 5.91 -4.41 -17.11
N VAL A 276 5.64 -3.31 -16.40
CA VAL A 276 6.64 -2.50 -15.71
C VAL A 276 6.40 -2.51 -14.20
N GLY A 277 7.28 -3.17 -13.44
CA GLY A 277 7.21 -3.26 -11.99
C GLY A 277 5.91 -3.90 -11.49
N VAL A 278 5.47 -4.98 -12.12
CA VAL A 278 4.23 -5.72 -11.82
C VAL A 278 4.53 -7.18 -11.47
N ARG A 279 3.73 -7.77 -10.55
CA ARG A 279 3.91 -9.16 -10.13
C ARG A 279 2.95 -10.15 -10.81
N PHE A 280 2.07 -9.70 -11.69
CA PHE A 280 1.06 -10.52 -12.35
C PHE A 280 0.26 -11.38 -11.36
N SER A 281 -0.33 -10.73 -10.33
CA SER A 281 -1.17 -11.44 -9.35
C SER A 281 -2.38 -12.09 -10.01
N ASP A 282 -2.94 -13.13 -9.37
CA ASP A 282 -4.13 -13.84 -9.81
C ASP A 282 -5.35 -12.92 -9.99
N ARG A 283 -5.47 -11.88 -9.15
CA ARG A 283 -6.53 -10.86 -9.25
C ARG A 283 -6.40 -9.96 -10.47
N ALA A 284 -5.19 -9.83 -11.00
CA ALA A 284 -4.94 -9.04 -12.21
C ALA A 284 -5.03 -9.89 -13.48
N THR A 285 -4.55 -11.13 -13.45
CA THR A 285 -4.39 -11.97 -14.65
C THR A 285 -5.62 -12.82 -14.99
N GLY A 286 -6.39 -13.23 -13.98
CA GLY A 286 -7.46 -14.19 -14.20
C GLY A 286 -6.93 -15.52 -14.76
N ASP A 287 -7.43 -15.96 -15.93
CA ASP A 287 -6.88 -17.15 -16.63
C ASP A 287 -5.54 -16.80 -17.29
N LYS A 288 -4.45 -17.26 -16.67
CA LYS A 288 -3.08 -16.99 -17.13
C LYS A 288 -2.80 -17.49 -18.55
N ARG A 289 -3.50 -18.51 -19.04
CA ARG A 289 -3.32 -19.06 -20.39
C ARG A 289 -3.87 -18.15 -21.47
N GLU A 290 -4.92 -17.40 -21.15
CA GLU A 290 -5.54 -16.44 -22.08
C GLU A 290 -4.94 -15.04 -21.96
N TYR A 291 -4.28 -14.72 -20.82
CA TYR A 291 -3.88 -13.36 -20.46
C TYR A 291 -2.88 -12.73 -21.45
N THR A 292 -1.87 -13.49 -21.90
CA THR A 292 -0.84 -12.98 -22.85
C THR A 292 -0.88 -13.68 -24.19
N LYS A 293 -1.93 -14.43 -24.49
CA LYS A 293 -2.04 -15.28 -25.68
C LYS A 293 -1.89 -14.52 -27.02
N LYS A 294 -2.24 -13.24 -27.04
CA LYS A 294 -2.26 -12.43 -28.26
C LYS A 294 -1.10 -11.44 -28.36
N CYS A 295 -0.27 -11.32 -27.34
CA CYS A 295 0.73 -10.26 -27.28
C CYS A 295 2.14 -10.81 -27.00
N THR A 296 3.13 -10.15 -27.54
CA THR A 296 4.51 -10.27 -27.08
C THR A 296 4.63 -9.54 -25.74
N THR A 297 5.21 -10.19 -24.74
CA THR A 297 5.29 -9.67 -23.37
C THR A 297 6.73 -9.33 -22.99
N VAL A 298 6.95 -8.07 -22.60
CA VAL A 298 8.21 -7.60 -22.02
C VAL A 298 7.98 -7.34 -20.55
N HIS A 299 8.78 -7.96 -19.67
CA HIS A 299 8.65 -7.81 -18.22
C HIS A 299 9.89 -7.16 -17.62
N ILE A 300 9.69 -6.01 -16.97
CA ILE A 300 10.73 -5.23 -16.31
C ILE A 300 10.48 -5.28 -14.81
N ASP A 301 11.41 -5.84 -14.04
CA ASP A 301 11.29 -5.91 -12.57
C ASP A 301 12.67 -5.90 -11.90
N ILE A 302 12.72 -5.34 -10.69
CA ILE A 302 13.92 -5.35 -9.85
C ILE A 302 14.14 -6.68 -9.14
N ASP A 303 13.06 -7.45 -8.94
CA ASP A 303 13.12 -8.76 -8.31
C ASP A 303 13.19 -9.87 -9.37
N ARG A 304 14.37 -10.47 -9.49
CA ARG A 304 14.59 -11.57 -10.43
C ARG A 304 13.63 -12.76 -10.23
N ALA A 305 13.15 -12.96 -8.98
CA ALA A 305 12.24 -14.05 -8.67
C ALA A 305 10.81 -13.79 -9.19
N GLU A 306 10.44 -12.56 -9.52
CA GLU A 306 9.15 -12.25 -10.13
C GLU A 306 9.15 -12.44 -11.65
N LEU A 307 10.33 -12.38 -12.32
CA LEU A 307 10.45 -12.58 -13.76
C LEU A 307 10.12 -14.02 -14.14
N GLY A 308 9.04 -14.22 -14.90
CA GLY A 308 8.59 -15.55 -15.33
C GLY A 308 7.84 -16.37 -14.28
N LYS A 309 7.61 -15.85 -13.08
CA LYS A 309 6.92 -16.57 -11.97
C LYS A 309 5.46 -16.89 -12.29
N ASN A 310 4.71 -15.94 -12.77
CA ASN A 310 3.28 -16.06 -13.04
C ASN A 310 2.95 -16.07 -14.53
N ILE A 311 3.61 -15.22 -15.30
CA ILE A 311 3.51 -15.11 -16.75
C ILE A 311 4.92 -15.26 -17.31
N SER A 312 5.10 -16.13 -18.31
CA SER A 312 6.38 -16.25 -19.02
C SER A 312 6.50 -15.11 -20.03
N PRO A 313 7.41 -14.16 -19.84
CA PRO A 313 7.62 -13.10 -20.82
C PRO A 313 8.50 -13.57 -21.98
N ASP A 314 8.37 -12.91 -23.14
CA ASP A 314 9.27 -13.10 -24.28
C ASP A 314 10.61 -12.40 -24.04
N ILE A 315 10.58 -11.22 -23.37
CA ILE A 315 11.78 -10.51 -22.93
C ILE A 315 11.67 -10.22 -21.43
N SER A 316 12.74 -10.53 -20.70
CA SER A 316 12.89 -10.22 -19.27
C SER A 316 14.00 -9.20 -19.07
N MET A 317 13.69 -8.06 -18.45
CA MET A 317 14.67 -7.03 -18.11
C MET A 317 14.80 -6.91 -16.59
N TRP A 318 15.90 -7.39 -16.04
CA TRP A 318 16.16 -7.36 -14.61
C TRP A 318 16.93 -6.11 -14.21
N GLY A 319 16.32 -5.26 -13.39
CA GLY A 319 16.97 -4.05 -12.88
C GLY A 319 15.99 -3.03 -12.32
N ASP A 320 16.53 -1.88 -11.89
CA ASP A 320 15.71 -0.76 -11.47
C ASP A 320 14.89 -0.21 -12.64
N VAL A 321 13.59 -0.03 -12.40
CA VAL A 321 12.62 0.39 -13.43
C VAL A 321 13.03 1.74 -14.05
N LYS A 322 13.45 2.71 -13.23
CA LYS A 322 13.84 4.05 -13.71
C LYS A 322 15.07 3.99 -14.61
N GLU A 323 16.07 3.21 -14.20
CA GLU A 323 17.30 3.03 -14.99
C GLU A 323 17.00 2.36 -16.35
N ILE A 324 16.18 1.28 -16.33
CA ILE A 324 15.83 0.56 -17.58
C ILE A 324 14.95 1.44 -18.48
N LEU A 325 13.93 2.11 -17.93
CA LEU A 325 13.09 3.02 -18.75
C LEU A 325 13.90 4.17 -19.34
N GLY A 326 14.88 4.71 -18.61
CA GLY A 326 15.80 5.72 -19.13
C GLY A 326 16.60 5.22 -20.35
N GLN A 327 17.07 3.96 -20.33
CA GLN A 327 17.76 3.33 -21.47
C GLN A 327 16.80 3.10 -22.64
N ILE A 328 15.60 2.60 -22.39
CA ILE A 328 14.57 2.41 -23.41
C ILE A 328 14.24 3.73 -24.09
N LEU A 329 14.00 4.79 -23.33
CA LEU A 329 13.69 6.12 -23.86
C LEU A 329 14.82 6.74 -24.71
N ALA A 330 16.06 6.36 -24.46
CA ALA A 330 17.20 6.84 -25.26
C ALA A 330 17.18 6.32 -26.71
N VAL A 331 16.52 5.18 -26.96
CA VAL A 331 16.60 4.47 -28.24
C VAL A 331 15.25 4.26 -28.94
N VAL A 332 14.14 4.27 -28.21
CA VAL A 332 12.79 4.04 -28.80
C VAL A 332 12.39 5.21 -29.69
N PRO A 333 11.89 4.96 -30.93
CA PRO A 333 11.38 6.01 -31.79
C PRO A 333 10.05 6.59 -31.29
N GLN A 334 9.65 7.73 -31.84
CA GLN A 334 8.28 8.22 -31.75
C GLN A 334 7.38 7.34 -32.62
N CYS A 335 6.29 6.85 -32.04
CA CYS A 335 5.28 6.01 -32.71
C CYS A 335 3.90 6.66 -32.66
N GLU A 336 3.05 6.29 -33.61
CA GLU A 336 1.64 6.72 -33.66
C GLU A 336 0.76 5.52 -33.96
N HIS A 337 -0.33 5.37 -33.20
CA HIS A 337 -1.26 4.25 -33.30
C HIS A 337 -2.73 4.72 -33.31
N PRO A 338 -3.14 5.58 -34.27
CA PRO A 338 -4.45 6.22 -34.25
C PRO A 338 -5.63 5.22 -34.27
N GLU A 339 -5.54 4.13 -35.04
CA GLU A 339 -6.56 3.09 -35.09
C GLU A 339 -6.72 2.38 -33.75
N TRP A 340 -5.59 2.13 -33.04
CA TRP A 340 -5.61 1.53 -31.72
C TRP A 340 -6.25 2.46 -30.68
N ILE A 341 -5.89 3.73 -30.71
CA ILE A 341 -6.48 4.72 -29.81
C ILE A 341 -7.98 4.85 -30.04
N GLU A 342 -8.45 4.86 -31.31
CA GLU A 342 -9.88 4.89 -31.62
C GLU A 342 -10.61 3.65 -31.10
N GLU A 343 -10.01 2.46 -31.24
CA GLU A 343 -10.56 1.21 -30.70
C GLU A 343 -10.70 1.26 -29.18
N VAL A 344 -9.68 1.79 -28.48
CA VAL A 344 -9.70 1.97 -27.01
C VAL A 344 -10.74 2.98 -26.57
N GLU A 345 -10.94 4.07 -27.29
CA GLU A 345 -12.03 5.01 -27.03
C GLU A 345 -13.42 4.35 -27.22
N GLY A 346 -13.52 3.38 -28.14
CA GLY A 346 -14.70 2.52 -28.25
C GLY A 346 -14.99 1.74 -26.97
N TYR A 347 -13.97 1.20 -26.30
CA TYR A 347 -14.13 0.50 -25.03
C TYR A 347 -14.57 1.44 -23.90
N ARG A 348 -14.05 2.66 -23.84
CA ARG A 348 -14.48 3.68 -22.87
C ARG A 348 -15.97 4.04 -23.01
N LYS A 349 -16.50 4.04 -24.23
CA LYS A 349 -17.94 4.29 -24.45
C LYS A 349 -18.80 3.24 -23.76
N VAL A 350 -18.38 1.97 -23.74
CA VAL A 350 -19.09 0.89 -23.03
C VAL A 350 -19.17 1.18 -21.54
N SER A 351 -18.06 1.59 -20.90
CA SER A 351 -18.05 1.96 -19.48
C SER A 351 -18.97 3.14 -19.16
N LYS A 352 -19.10 4.10 -20.07
CA LYS A 352 -19.97 5.28 -19.90
C LYS A 352 -21.46 4.95 -19.96
N THR A 353 -21.85 3.78 -20.51
CA THR A 353 -23.28 3.36 -20.54
C THR A 353 -23.78 2.85 -19.18
N LEU A 354 -22.91 2.67 -18.20
CA LEU A 354 -23.30 2.31 -16.84
C LEU A 354 -23.85 3.56 -16.15
N GLU A 355 -25.18 3.63 -16.03
CA GLU A 355 -25.86 4.73 -15.34
C GLU A 355 -25.88 4.51 -13.83
N PHE A 356 -25.57 5.57 -13.09
CA PHE A 356 -25.62 5.61 -11.63
C PHE A 356 -26.40 6.86 -11.20
N SER A 357 -27.53 6.65 -10.53
CA SER A 357 -28.36 7.75 -10.04
C SER A 357 -28.47 7.73 -8.52
N GLY A 358 -28.66 8.91 -7.91
CA GLY A 358 -28.90 9.05 -6.48
C GLY A 358 -27.65 8.85 -5.61
N PHE A 359 -27.88 8.45 -4.37
CA PHE A 359 -26.85 8.26 -3.37
C PHE A 359 -26.26 6.84 -3.47
N ASN A 360 -25.13 6.72 -4.12
CA ASN A 360 -24.45 5.45 -4.39
C ASN A 360 -22.93 5.62 -4.25
N PRO A 361 -22.14 4.52 -4.15
CA PRO A 361 -20.70 4.59 -3.90
C PRO A 361 -19.91 5.43 -4.92
N ARG A 362 -20.27 5.37 -6.21
CA ARG A 362 -19.62 6.18 -7.24
C ARG A 362 -19.83 7.66 -7.01
N ASN A 363 -21.10 8.10 -6.88
CA ASN A 363 -21.43 9.52 -6.73
C ASN A 363 -20.87 10.07 -5.42
N ILE A 364 -20.85 9.27 -4.35
CA ILE A 364 -20.19 9.63 -3.08
C ILE A 364 -18.70 9.91 -3.32
N LEU A 365 -17.97 9.00 -3.96
CA LEU A 365 -16.52 9.15 -4.18
C LEU A 365 -16.19 10.26 -5.16
N GLU A 366 -17.00 10.47 -6.20
CA GLU A 366 -16.84 11.60 -7.10
C GLU A 366 -17.06 12.95 -6.40
N GLU A 367 -17.99 13.02 -5.44
CA GLU A 367 -18.20 14.23 -4.63
C GLU A 367 -17.05 14.43 -3.62
N VAL A 368 -16.66 13.39 -2.90
CA VAL A 368 -15.51 13.42 -1.97
C VAL A 368 -14.25 13.91 -2.71
N ASN A 369 -14.00 13.42 -3.93
CA ASN A 369 -12.83 13.81 -4.71
C ASN A 369 -12.79 15.31 -5.06
N LYS A 370 -13.93 15.98 -5.17
CA LYS A 370 -13.99 17.43 -5.43
C LYS A 370 -13.56 18.26 -4.21
N HIS A 371 -13.76 17.74 -3.00
CA HIS A 371 -13.35 18.37 -1.75
C HIS A 371 -11.88 18.11 -1.37
N MET A 372 -11.21 17.16 -2.05
CA MET A 372 -9.83 16.80 -1.74
C MET A 372 -8.85 17.50 -2.68
N ALA A 373 -7.71 17.92 -2.11
CA ALA A 373 -6.60 18.44 -2.91
C ALA A 373 -5.98 17.33 -3.78
N PRO A 374 -5.37 17.65 -4.93
CA PRO A 374 -4.76 16.66 -5.81
C PRO A 374 -3.63 15.83 -5.17
N ASP A 375 -3.03 16.32 -4.10
CA ASP A 375 -1.96 15.67 -3.32
C ASP A 375 -2.47 15.05 -2.00
N THR A 376 -3.80 14.99 -1.80
CA THR A 376 -4.38 14.36 -0.61
C THR A 376 -4.01 12.88 -0.56
N VAL A 377 -3.46 12.46 0.59
CA VAL A 377 -3.21 11.05 0.88
C VAL A 377 -4.54 10.34 1.17
N VAL A 378 -4.78 9.24 0.48
CA VAL A 378 -6.01 8.43 0.55
C VAL A 378 -5.67 7.05 1.08
N ALA A 379 -6.13 6.74 2.28
CA ALA A 379 -6.06 5.39 2.83
C ALA A 379 -7.38 4.65 2.58
N THR A 380 -7.31 3.36 2.31
CA THR A 380 -8.50 2.51 2.23
C THR A 380 -8.36 1.29 3.14
N ASP A 381 -9.45 0.89 3.73
CA ASP A 381 -9.60 -0.48 4.21
C ASP A 381 -9.87 -1.45 3.05
N VAL A 382 -10.12 -2.72 3.36
CA VAL A 382 -10.33 -3.78 2.37
C VAL A 382 -11.81 -4.22 2.32
N GLY A 383 -12.36 -4.18 1.11
CA GLY A 383 -13.76 -4.53 0.83
C GLY A 383 -14.27 -3.85 -0.45
N GLN A 384 -15.60 -3.75 -0.60
CA GLN A 384 -16.20 -3.09 -1.76
C GLN A 384 -15.78 -1.61 -1.84
N HIS A 385 -15.73 -0.90 -0.71
CA HIS A 385 -15.29 0.49 -0.62
C HIS A 385 -13.88 0.70 -1.18
N GLN A 386 -12.97 -0.26 -0.98
CA GLN A 386 -11.64 -0.26 -1.58
C GLN A 386 -11.74 -0.28 -3.11
N MET A 387 -12.49 -1.23 -3.66
CA MET A 387 -12.62 -1.37 -5.12
C MET A 387 -13.31 -0.17 -5.75
N TRP A 388 -14.37 0.36 -5.13
CA TRP A 388 -15.02 1.59 -5.60
C TRP A 388 -14.05 2.78 -5.59
N THR A 389 -13.22 2.91 -4.55
CA THR A 389 -12.19 3.96 -4.49
C THR A 389 -11.20 3.82 -5.66
N MET A 390 -10.73 2.58 -5.95
CA MET A 390 -9.83 2.34 -7.08
C MET A 390 -10.46 2.62 -8.45
N GLN A 391 -11.79 2.46 -8.58
CA GLN A 391 -12.49 2.70 -9.82
C GLN A 391 -12.88 4.17 -10.03
N TYR A 392 -13.24 4.90 -8.97
CA TYR A 392 -13.94 6.19 -9.10
C TYR A 392 -13.17 7.39 -8.54
N TYR A 393 -12.27 7.20 -7.57
CA TYR A 393 -11.41 8.29 -7.09
C TYR A 393 -10.29 8.57 -8.10
N LYS A 394 -9.98 9.86 -8.32
CA LYS A 394 -8.97 10.30 -9.29
C LYS A 394 -7.67 10.63 -8.58
N PHE A 395 -6.66 9.79 -8.73
CA PHE A 395 -5.32 10.03 -8.20
C PHE A 395 -4.49 10.85 -9.20
N GLU A 396 -3.98 11.99 -8.77
CA GLU A 396 -3.19 12.91 -9.63
C GLU A 396 -1.70 12.96 -9.27
N LYS A 397 -1.32 12.44 -8.10
CA LYS A 397 0.05 12.48 -7.60
C LYS A 397 0.52 11.11 -7.12
N PRO A 398 1.82 10.78 -7.29
CA PRO A 398 2.40 9.57 -6.72
C PRO A 398 2.36 9.61 -5.18
N HIS A 399 2.51 8.44 -4.56
CA HIS A 399 2.54 8.28 -3.10
C HIS A 399 1.26 8.71 -2.35
N THR A 400 0.12 8.88 -3.05
CA THR A 400 -1.14 9.32 -2.44
C THR A 400 -2.12 8.19 -2.16
N LEU A 401 -1.82 6.94 -2.48
CA LEU A 401 -2.67 5.78 -2.20
C LEU A 401 -2.03 4.84 -1.18
N LEU A 402 -2.74 4.61 -0.07
CA LEU A 402 -2.37 3.66 0.99
C LEU A 402 -3.43 2.58 1.06
N SER A 403 -3.11 1.38 0.62
CA SER A 403 -4.08 0.27 0.56
C SER A 403 -3.37 -1.08 0.69
N SER A 404 -4.02 -2.04 1.32
CA SER A 404 -3.54 -3.42 1.41
C SER A 404 -3.89 -4.17 0.12
N GLY A 405 -2.98 -4.20 -0.84
CA GLY A 405 -3.21 -4.79 -2.16
C GLY A 405 -2.89 -6.27 -2.23
N GLY A 406 -1.79 -6.70 -1.62
CA GLY A 406 -1.29 -8.07 -1.67
C GLY A 406 -1.91 -8.98 -0.61
N LEU A 407 -1.95 -8.56 0.64
CA LEU A 407 -2.49 -9.35 1.74
C LEU A 407 -4.02 -9.19 1.89
N GLY A 408 -4.56 -8.02 1.56
CA GLY A 408 -5.99 -7.76 1.68
C GLY A 408 -6.47 -7.65 3.13
N THR A 409 -5.72 -6.93 3.95
CA THR A 409 -5.94 -6.81 5.40
C THR A 409 -7.10 -5.87 5.72
N MET A 410 -8.23 -6.42 6.15
CA MET A 410 -9.29 -5.62 6.79
C MET A 410 -8.76 -5.02 8.10
N GLY A 411 -9.10 -3.74 8.37
CA GLY A 411 -8.59 -2.98 9.52
C GLY A 411 -7.25 -2.28 9.27
N TYR A 412 -6.69 -2.37 8.08
CA TYR A 412 -5.44 -1.70 7.69
C TYR A 412 -5.55 -0.17 7.65
N GLY A 413 -6.68 0.33 7.12
CA GLY A 413 -6.78 1.68 6.60
C GLY A 413 -6.65 2.79 7.65
N PHE A 414 -7.14 2.60 8.88
CA PHE A 414 -7.06 3.66 9.88
C PHE A 414 -5.63 3.90 10.35
N GLY A 415 -4.89 2.84 10.70
CA GLY A 415 -3.46 2.98 11.01
C GLY A 415 -2.70 3.62 9.86
N ALA A 416 -2.92 3.15 8.62
CA ALA A 416 -2.29 3.71 7.43
C ALA A 416 -2.64 5.20 7.22
N ALA A 417 -3.89 5.62 7.47
CA ALA A 417 -4.30 7.02 7.41
C ALA A 417 -3.55 7.88 8.43
N ILE A 418 -3.36 7.37 9.66
CA ILE A 418 -2.56 8.05 10.69
C ILE A 418 -1.12 8.24 10.18
N GLY A 419 -0.48 7.17 9.72
CA GLY A 419 0.89 7.24 9.20
C GLY A 419 1.02 8.15 7.98
N GLY A 420 0.08 8.08 7.04
CA GLY A 420 0.03 8.96 5.87
C GLY A 420 -0.17 10.43 6.22
N CYS A 421 -0.97 10.72 7.25
CA CYS A 421 -1.17 12.08 7.75
C CYS A 421 0.13 12.64 8.34
N PHE A 422 0.89 11.86 9.10
CA PHE A 422 2.23 12.26 9.56
C PHE A 422 3.19 12.50 8.39
N ALA A 423 3.22 11.60 7.42
CA ALA A 423 4.08 11.71 6.24
C ALA A 423 3.80 12.96 5.39
N SER A 424 2.55 13.42 5.36
CA SER A 424 2.14 14.64 4.64
C SER A 424 2.34 15.93 5.45
N GLY A 425 2.95 15.87 6.64
CA GLY A 425 3.08 17.03 7.55
C GLY A 425 1.76 17.42 8.21
N LYS A 426 0.96 16.42 8.56
CA LYS A 426 -0.37 16.56 9.18
C LYS A 426 -1.37 17.34 8.32
N LYS A 427 -1.24 17.23 6.98
CA LYS A 427 -2.26 17.72 6.04
C LYS A 427 -3.49 16.83 6.09
N ARG A 428 -4.62 17.37 5.60
CA ARG A 428 -5.87 16.61 5.48
C ARG A 428 -5.63 15.30 4.72
N THR A 429 -6.06 14.20 5.34
CA THR A 429 -5.95 12.84 4.80
C THR A 429 -7.35 12.25 4.68
N LEU A 430 -7.61 11.53 3.60
CA LEU A 430 -8.87 10.82 3.39
C LEU A 430 -8.72 9.35 3.81
N PHE A 431 -9.67 8.84 4.59
CA PHE A 431 -9.79 7.43 4.90
C PHE A 431 -11.14 6.89 4.44
N VAL A 432 -11.14 5.95 3.49
CA VAL A 432 -12.35 5.31 2.98
C VAL A 432 -12.45 3.89 3.53
N THR A 433 -13.54 3.59 4.23
CA THR A 433 -13.74 2.31 4.91
C THR A 433 -15.18 1.80 4.76
N GLY A 434 -15.42 0.56 5.18
CA GLY A 434 -16.74 -0.03 5.36
C GLY A 434 -16.94 -0.42 6.82
N ASP A 435 -18.20 -0.58 7.24
CA ASP A 435 -18.57 -0.88 8.62
C ASP A 435 -17.94 -2.17 9.17
N GLY A 436 -17.74 -3.18 8.32
CA GLY A 436 -17.06 -4.42 8.69
C GLY A 436 -15.57 -4.23 8.99
N SER A 437 -14.83 -3.55 8.11
CA SER A 437 -13.40 -3.29 8.27
C SER A 437 -13.11 -2.27 9.36
N PHE A 438 -13.85 -1.17 9.40
CA PHE A 438 -13.72 -0.14 10.43
C PHE A 438 -13.82 -0.71 11.83
N GLY A 439 -14.77 -1.64 12.06
CA GLY A 439 -14.95 -2.29 13.34
C GLY A 439 -13.77 -3.13 13.83
N MET A 440 -12.75 -3.39 13.01
CA MET A 440 -11.57 -4.16 13.41
C MET A 440 -10.50 -3.30 14.11
N ASN A 441 -10.36 -2.03 13.71
CA ASN A 441 -9.35 -1.10 14.25
C ASN A 441 -9.90 0.31 14.55
N MET A 442 -11.21 0.42 14.81
CA MET A 442 -11.86 1.70 15.13
C MET A 442 -11.33 2.37 16.41
N ASN A 443 -10.67 1.61 17.28
CA ASN A 443 -10.00 2.10 18.48
C ASN A 443 -8.88 3.11 18.19
N GLU A 444 -8.29 3.08 16.98
CA GLU A 444 -7.30 4.08 16.55
C GLU A 444 -7.88 5.51 16.43
N MET A 445 -9.20 5.66 16.57
CA MET A 445 -9.83 6.98 16.72
C MET A 445 -9.20 7.78 17.87
N ILE A 446 -8.83 7.11 18.98
CA ILE A 446 -8.19 7.79 20.11
C ILE A 446 -6.82 8.35 19.73
N THR A 447 -6.07 7.64 18.89
CA THR A 447 -4.77 8.09 18.37
C THR A 447 -4.95 9.33 17.49
N ALA A 448 -5.90 9.28 16.55
CA ALA A 448 -6.18 10.39 15.63
C ALA A 448 -6.64 11.65 16.38
N VAL A 449 -7.53 11.51 17.36
CA VAL A 449 -8.02 12.62 18.21
C VAL A 449 -6.89 13.19 19.06
N LYS A 450 -6.11 12.34 19.76
CA LYS A 450 -5.00 12.79 20.61
C LYS A 450 -3.97 13.60 19.81
N GLN A 451 -3.69 13.18 18.60
CA GLN A 451 -2.72 13.80 17.71
C GLN A 451 -3.31 14.96 16.88
N LYS A 452 -4.61 15.25 17.04
CA LYS A 452 -5.36 16.26 16.28
C LYS A 452 -5.16 16.12 14.77
N LEU A 453 -5.28 14.87 14.26
CA LEU A 453 -5.05 14.60 12.85
C LEU A 453 -6.29 14.95 12.02
N PRO A 454 -6.18 15.80 11.00
CA PRO A 454 -7.31 16.17 10.14
C PRO A 454 -7.62 15.02 9.15
N ILE A 455 -8.15 13.91 9.67
CA ILE A 455 -8.52 12.75 8.87
C ILE A 455 -10.03 12.78 8.60
N THR A 456 -10.42 12.90 7.33
CA THR A 456 -11.81 12.74 6.90
C THR A 456 -12.09 11.26 6.65
N ILE A 457 -12.97 10.66 7.44
CA ILE A 457 -13.31 9.23 7.39
C ILE A 457 -14.65 9.10 6.66
N ILE A 458 -14.65 8.48 5.48
CA ILE A 458 -15.86 8.12 4.75
C ILE A 458 -16.14 6.65 5.03
N LEU A 459 -17.15 6.40 5.86
CA LEU A 459 -17.58 5.07 6.24
C LEU A 459 -18.79 4.65 5.41
N MET A 460 -18.61 3.78 4.43
CA MET A 460 -19.69 3.21 3.62
C MET A 460 -20.36 2.09 4.40
N ASN A 461 -21.49 2.41 5.02
CA ASN A 461 -22.24 1.49 5.86
C ASN A 461 -23.37 0.82 5.06
N ASN A 462 -23.23 -0.46 4.79
CA ASN A 462 -24.26 -1.30 4.17
C ASN A 462 -24.74 -2.45 5.07
N HIS A 463 -24.28 -2.50 6.31
CA HIS A 463 -24.59 -3.53 7.32
C HIS A 463 -24.25 -4.97 6.89
N VAL A 464 -23.31 -5.14 5.95
CA VAL A 464 -22.90 -6.46 5.45
C VAL A 464 -21.39 -6.51 5.18
N LEU A 465 -20.82 -7.71 5.17
CA LEU A 465 -19.50 -7.95 4.56
C LEU A 465 -19.68 -7.98 3.03
N GLY A 466 -19.78 -6.79 2.43
CA GLY A 466 -20.33 -6.59 1.08
C GLY A 466 -19.61 -7.37 -0.02
N MET A 467 -18.28 -7.46 0.00
CA MET A 467 -17.55 -8.24 -1.01
C MET A 467 -17.84 -9.73 -0.88
N VAL A 468 -17.88 -10.28 0.35
CA VAL A 468 -18.20 -11.69 0.58
C VAL A 468 -19.66 -11.97 0.22
N ARG A 469 -20.57 -11.08 0.58
CA ARG A 469 -22.00 -11.17 0.21
C ARG A 469 -22.18 -11.17 -1.31
N GLN A 470 -21.47 -10.31 -2.04
CA GLN A 470 -21.51 -10.29 -3.51
C GLN A 470 -21.11 -11.65 -4.10
N TRP A 471 -20.05 -12.28 -3.56
CA TRP A 471 -19.63 -13.62 -3.98
C TRP A 471 -20.67 -14.69 -3.62
N GLN A 472 -21.27 -14.62 -2.44
CA GLN A 472 -22.36 -15.53 -2.04
C GLN A 472 -23.57 -15.38 -2.96
N THR A 473 -23.87 -14.16 -3.40
CA THR A 473 -24.94 -13.91 -4.38
C THR A 473 -24.64 -14.56 -5.72
N ILE A 474 -23.41 -14.39 -6.23
CA ILE A 474 -23.06 -14.81 -7.60
C ILE A 474 -22.76 -16.31 -7.69
N PHE A 475 -22.09 -16.89 -6.67
CA PHE A 475 -21.50 -18.23 -6.75
C PHE A 475 -22.12 -19.25 -5.77
N TYR A 476 -22.95 -18.81 -4.82
CA TYR A 476 -23.47 -19.67 -3.74
C TYR A 476 -25.00 -19.54 -3.58
N ASP A 477 -25.73 -19.25 -4.66
CA ASP A 477 -27.20 -19.20 -4.70
C ASP A 477 -27.80 -18.34 -3.58
N SER A 478 -27.14 -17.19 -3.27
CA SER A 478 -27.56 -16.26 -2.22
C SER A 478 -27.65 -16.88 -0.81
N ARG A 479 -26.88 -17.93 -0.54
CA ARG A 479 -26.78 -18.50 0.82
C ARG A 479 -25.84 -17.63 1.66
N TYR A 480 -26.41 -16.63 2.33
CA TYR A 480 -25.67 -15.64 3.12
C TYR A 480 -25.29 -16.18 4.50
N SER A 481 -24.10 -16.77 4.62
CA SER A 481 -23.57 -17.27 5.90
C SER A 481 -22.66 -16.23 6.54
N GLN A 482 -23.05 -15.72 7.71
CA GLN A 482 -22.26 -14.81 8.56
C GLN A 482 -21.78 -13.51 7.86
N THR A 483 -22.53 -13.05 6.86
CA THR A 483 -22.18 -11.82 6.11
C THR A 483 -23.10 -10.65 6.37
N VAL A 484 -24.18 -10.86 7.13
CA VAL A 484 -25.03 -9.77 7.62
C VAL A 484 -24.49 -9.32 8.99
N LEU A 485 -24.17 -8.06 9.10
CA LEU A 485 -23.66 -7.45 10.33
C LEU A 485 -24.85 -6.87 11.11
N GLU A 486 -25.39 -7.65 12.05
CA GLU A 486 -26.46 -7.22 12.94
C GLU A 486 -25.95 -6.28 14.05
N ARG A 487 -25.13 -5.31 13.67
CA ARG A 487 -24.53 -4.33 14.58
C ARG A 487 -25.31 -3.02 14.51
N GLN A 488 -25.83 -2.58 15.66
CA GLN A 488 -26.49 -1.28 15.78
C GLN A 488 -25.52 -0.28 16.41
N ILE A 489 -24.51 0.12 15.63
CA ILE A 489 -23.53 1.13 16.06
C ILE A 489 -24.02 2.50 15.59
N ASP A 490 -24.18 3.43 16.53
CA ASP A 490 -24.33 4.85 16.23
C ASP A 490 -22.94 5.46 15.99
N TYR A 491 -22.52 5.52 14.73
CA TYR A 491 -21.20 6.02 14.36
C TYR A 491 -20.97 7.50 14.68
N PRO A 492 -21.94 8.42 14.51
CA PRO A 492 -21.83 9.79 15.03
C PRO A 492 -21.58 9.85 16.53
N LEU A 493 -22.31 9.07 17.31
CA LEU A 493 -22.14 9.01 18.77
C LEU A 493 -20.79 8.37 19.13
N PHE A 494 -20.35 7.33 18.41
CA PHE A 494 -19.02 6.74 18.55
C PHE A 494 -17.92 7.79 18.35
N ALA A 495 -17.97 8.56 17.26
CA ALA A 495 -16.99 9.62 16.99
C ALA A 495 -16.95 10.64 18.14
N LYS A 496 -18.10 11.11 18.59
CA LYS A 496 -18.23 12.05 19.71
C LYS A 496 -17.69 11.50 21.02
N ALA A 497 -17.90 10.20 21.30
CA ALA A 497 -17.38 9.56 22.50
C ALA A 497 -15.85 9.55 22.57
N PHE A 498 -15.17 9.57 21.43
CA PHE A 498 -13.72 9.73 21.34
C PHE A 498 -13.24 11.19 21.26
N GLY A 499 -14.16 12.15 21.12
CA GLY A 499 -13.84 13.56 20.98
C GLY A 499 -13.65 14.01 19.52
N ALA A 500 -14.15 13.23 18.55
CA ALA A 500 -14.18 13.57 17.13
C ALA A 500 -15.57 14.08 16.71
N GLU A 501 -15.66 14.70 15.54
CA GLU A 501 -16.94 15.02 14.91
C GLU A 501 -17.49 13.79 14.17
N GLY A 502 -18.82 13.65 14.14
CA GLY A 502 -19.50 12.54 13.49
C GLY A 502 -20.81 12.94 12.84
N TYR A 503 -21.02 12.49 11.60
CA TYR A 503 -22.19 12.74 10.77
C TYR A 503 -22.73 11.42 10.22
N SER A 504 -24.05 11.32 9.99
CA SER A 504 -24.69 10.21 9.29
C SER A 504 -25.54 10.77 8.15
N VAL A 505 -25.27 10.32 6.92
CA VAL A 505 -25.86 10.87 5.70
C VAL A 505 -26.42 9.76 4.81
N SER A 506 -27.52 10.08 4.09
CA SER A 506 -28.21 9.17 3.16
C SER A 506 -28.58 9.82 1.83
N ASP A 507 -28.14 11.06 1.61
CA ASP A 507 -28.32 11.80 0.36
C ASP A 507 -27.11 12.70 0.06
N MET A 508 -27.05 13.22 -1.16
CA MET A 508 -25.90 13.99 -1.66
C MET A 508 -25.77 15.38 -1.02
N ASP A 509 -26.87 16.01 -0.62
CA ASP A 509 -26.82 17.36 -0.03
C ASP A 509 -26.34 17.29 1.42
N ALA A 510 -26.80 16.29 2.18
CA ALA A 510 -26.27 16.00 3.51
C ALA A 510 -24.78 15.64 3.47
N LEU A 511 -24.33 14.87 2.45
CA LEU A 511 -22.91 14.54 2.26
C LEU A 511 -22.07 15.82 2.03
N LYS A 512 -22.49 16.71 1.13
CA LYS A 512 -21.79 17.99 0.88
C LYS A 512 -21.66 18.82 2.15
N ALA A 513 -22.76 18.97 2.89
CA ALA A 513 -22.75 19.71 4.15
C ALA A 513 -21.77 19.10 5.18
N ALA A 514 -21.70 17.77 5.26
CA ALA A 514 -20.77 17.09 6.15
C ALA A 514 -19.30 17.25 5.68
N LEU A 515 -19.04 17.24 4.37
CA LEU A 515 -17.71 17.50 3.82
C LEU A 515 -17.27 18.94 4.05
N ASP A 516 -18.17 19.94 3.87
CA ASP A 516 -17.91 21.34 4.18
C ASP A 516 -17.59 21.57 5.68
N ALA A 517 -18.20 20.78 6.57
CA ALA A 517 -17.88 20.78 7.98
C ALA A 517 -16.50 20.15 8.24
N ALA A 518 -16.23 19.01 7.60
CA ALA A 518 -14.94 18.34 7.70
C ALA A 518 -13.78 19.23 7.22
N ASP A 519 -14.00 20.09 6.20
CA ASP A 519 -12.98 21.03 5.71
C ASP A 519 -12.55 22.07 6.74
N LYS A 520 -13.38 22.33 7.73
CA LYS A 520 -13.14 23.32 8.80
C LYS A 520 -12.64 22.69 10.09
N ALA A 521 -12.73 21.36 10.21
CA ALA A 521 -12.36 20.67 11.43
C ALA A 521 -10.84 20.59 11.62
N GLU A 522 -10.37 20.74 12.84
CA GLU A 522 -8.95 20.61 13.23
C GLU A 522 -8.55 19.19 13.60
N GLY A 523 -9.51 18.26 13.70
CA GLY A 523 -9.31 16.85 14.08
C GLY A 523 -10.00 15.89 13.13
N PRO A 524 -10.11 14.60 13.52
CA PRO A 524 -10.77 13.60 12.70
C PRO A 524 -12.29 13.84 12.64
N VAL A 525 -12.85 13.61 11.44
CA VAL A 525 -14.30 13.69 11.17
C VAL A 525 -14.78 12.39 10.55
N LEU A 526 -15.78 11.76 11.16
CA LEU A 526 -16.39 10.55 10.64
C LEU A 526 -17.72 10.87 9.96
N ILE A 527 -17.81 10.51 8.67
CA ILE A 527 -19.02 10.65 7.87
C ILE A 527 -19.51 9.26 7.49
N GLU A 528 -20.56 8.78 8.17
CA GLU A 528 -21.26 7.55 7.82
C GLU A 528 -22.15 7.79 6.59
N CYS A 529 -21.88 7.10 5.50
CA CYS A 529 -22.70 7.08 4.29
C CYS A 529 -23.56 5.80 4.29
N LYS A 530 -24.87 5.91 4.50
CA LYS A 530 -25.79 4.77 4.47
C LYS A 530 -26.11 4.36 3.05
N ILE A 531 -25.59 3.22 2.60
CA ILE A 531 -25.76 2.69 1.25
C ILE A 531 -26.53 1.37 1.23
N GLY A 532 -26.97 0.96 0.05
CA GLY A 532 -27.71 -0.30 -0.14
C GLY A 532 -26.83 -1.53 0.16
N LYS A 533 -27.41 -2.55 0.81
CA LYS A 533 -26.72 -3.81 1.13
C LYS A 533 -26.37 -4.67 -0.10
N ASP A 534 -27.06 -4.44 -1.21
CA ASP A 534 -26.89 -5.20 -2.45
C ASP A 534 -26.13 -4.43 -3.54
N GLU A 535 -25.51 -3.28 -3.17
CA GLU A 535 -24.57 -2.56 -4.02
C GLU A 535 -23.42 -3.49 -4.45
N ARG A 536 -23.08 -3.46 -5.75
CA ARG A 536 -22.06 -4.34 -6.33
C ARG A 536 -20.87 -3.57 -6.84
N VAL A 537 -19.69 -4.20 -6.77
CA VAL A 537 -18.50 -3.74 -7.48
C VAL A 537 -18.53 -4.32 -8.89
N LEU A 538 -18.76 -3.46 -9.85
CA LEU A 538 -18.81 -3.80 -11.30
C LEU A 538 -17.99 -2.78 -12.09
N PRO A 539 -17.38 -3.19 -13.23
CA PRO A 539 -17.36 -4.55 -13.79
C PRO A 539 -16.63 -5.55 -12.90
N MET A 540 -16.91 -6.85 -13.09
CA MET A 540 -16.24 -7.92 -12.39
C MET A 540 -15.91 -9.08 -13.34
N ILE A 541 -14.68 -9.58 -13.30
CA ILE A 541 -14.27 -10.82 -13.96
C ILE A 541 -14.17 -11.91 -12.88
N PRO A 542 -14.95 -13.01 -12.97
CA PRO A 542 -14.87 -14.09 -11.99
C PRO A 542 -13.45 -14.69 -11.90
N ALA A 543 -13.07 -15.16 -10.71
CA ALA A 543 -11.74 -15.72 -10.48
C ALA A 543 -11.40 -16.84 -11.47
N GLY A 544 -10.21 -16.79 -12.05
CA GLY A 544 -9.73 -17.76 -13.04
C GLY A 544 -10.41 -17.69 -14.42
N ARG A 545 -11.23 -16.66 -14.66
CA ARG A 545 -11.88 -16.40 -15.95
C ARG A 545 -11.18 -15.28 -16.73
N SER A 546 -11.61 -15.06 -17.97
CA SER A 546 -11.07 -14.03 -18.86
C SER A 546 -12.05 -12.86 -19.00
N ILE A 547 -11.63 -11.78 -19.70
CA ILE A 547 -12.48 -10.63 -20.01
C ILE A 547 -13.77 -11.01 -20.78
N LYS A 548 -13.78 -12.16 -21.44
CA LYS A 548 -14.98 -12.68 -22.15
C LYS A 548 -16.14 -13.00 -21.18
N ASP A 549 -15.79 -13.29 -19.94
CA ASP A 549 -16.74 -13.65 -18.89
C ASP A 549 -17.08 -12.46 -17.96
N VAL A 550 -16.79 -11.22 -18.41
CA VAL A 550 -17.00 -10.01 -17.60
C VAL A 550 -18.48 -9.79 -17.30
N ILE A 551 -18.75 -9.53 -16.02
CA ILE A 551 -20.08 -9.15 -15.52
C ILE A 551 -20.12 -7.61 -15.48
N LEU A 552 -21.03 -7.00 -16.26
CA LEU A 552 -21.19 -5.54 -16.35
C LEU A 552 -22.42 -5.03 -15.60
N LYS A 553 -23.41 -5.89 -15.33
CA LYS A 553 -24.71 -5.55 -14.68
C LYS A 553 -25.14 -6.58 -13.65
#